data_83f7a3afaf7c17abbe66e3ab5a6207cb
#
_entry.id   83f7a3afaf7c17abbe66e3ab5a6207cb
#
_cell.length_a   1.000
_cell.length_b   1.000
_cell.length_c   1.000
_cell.angle_alpha   90.00
_cell.angle_beta   90.00
_cell.angle_gamma   90.00
#
_symmetry.space_group_name_H-M   'P 1'
#
loop_
_entity.id
_entity.type
_entity.pdbx_description
1 polymer ?
#
loop_
_entity_poly.entity_id
_entity_poly.type
_entity_poly.pdbx_seq_one_letter_code
_entity_poly.pdbx_strand_id
1 'polypeptide(L)'
;MKTLSNVKEPPKAAPAAAGKNKALMLLLPVLVAVLLLLVPVPAGLEPYAWHFFAIFVGVIVGLIFEPLPGAVIGLTGVVVIALFSQFLLFSPAELANPKFKVASESFKWAVSGFGNSTVWLIFGAFMFAAGYDKTQFGRRLALILVKYLGRRSLTLGYAITFADLLLAPFTPSNTARSGGTIYPIIANLPPLYGSKPNDPSARKIGSYLMWVAITAACITSSMFLSALAPNLLALAPVSYTHLTL
;
A
#
# COMPACT_ATOMS: atom_id res chain seq x y z
N MET A 1 32.75 -14.36 -23.46
CA MET A 1 32.10 -13.21 -22.82
C MET A 1 31.07 -12.66 -23.81
N LYS A 2 29.88 -13.30 -23.92
CA LYS A 2 28.81 -12.85 -24.83
C LYS A 2 27.89 -11.89 -24.06
N THR A 3 27.73 -10.74 -24.63
CA THR A 3 27.01 -9.56 -24.14
C THR A 3 25.57 -9.86 -23.65
N LEU A 4 25.32 -9.54 -22.39
CA LEU A 4 24.01 -9.57 -21.70
C LEU A 4 23.07 -8.43 -22.16
N SER A 5 23.14 -8.01 -23.43
CA SER A 5 22.39 -6.85 -23.94
C SER A 5 20.95 -7.15 -24.43
N ASN A 6 20.42 -8.37 -24.24
CA ASN A 6 19.07 -8.74 -24.68
C ASN A 6 18.19 -9.24 -23.54
N VAL A 7 18.20 -8.56 -22.39
CA VAL A 7 17.11 -8.74 -21.42
C VAL A 7 15.92 -7.96 -21.95
N LYS A 8 14.99 -8.65 -22.61
CA LYS A 8 13.67 -8.09 -22.92
C LYS A 8 13.07 -7.57 -21.62
N GLU A 9 12.73 -6.28 -21.60
CA GLU A 9 11.92 -5.72 -20.53
C GLU A 9 10.69 -6.62 -20.31
N PRO A 10 10.30 -6.87 -19.05
CA PRO A 10 9.08 -7.61 -18.77
C PRO A 10 7.92 -6.90 -19.48
N PRO A 11 6.97 -7.66 -20.05
CA PRO A 11 5.84 -7.06 -20.74
C PRO A 11 5.18 -6.07 -19.79
N LYS A 12 5.12 -4.78 -20.18
CA LYS A 12 4.30 -3.78 -19.52
C LYS A 12 2.93 -4.40 -19.32
N ALA A 13 2.47 -4.43 -18.07
CA ALA A 13 1.13 -4.89 -17.75
C ALA A 13 0.18 -4.23 -18.76
N ALA A 14 -0.56 -5.06 -19.50
CA ALA A 14 -1.51 -4.58 -20.49
C ALA A 14 -2.43 -3.58 -19.78
N PRO A 15 -2.69 -2.40 -20.36
CA PRO A 15 -3.65 -1.47 -19.79
C PRO A 15 -4.97 -2.24 -19.65
N ALA A 16 -5.43 -2.37 -18.41
CA ALA A 16 -6.74 -2.95 -18.12
C ALA A 16 -7.76 -2.32 -19.07
N ALA A 17 -8.64 -3.13 -19.64
CA ALA A 17 -9.62 -2.79 -20.67
C ALA A 17 -10.34 -1.46 -20.34
N ALA A 18 -9.79 -0.37 -20.80
CA ALA A 18 -10.21 0.98 -20.49
C ALA A 18 -11.13 1.45 -21.61
N GLY A 19 -12.43 1.33 -21.40
CA GLY A 19 -13.34 1.92 -22.39
C GLY A 19 -14.77 2.12 -21.91
N LYS A 20 -15.40 1.17 -21.26
CA LYS A 20 -16.84 1.29 -20.97
C LYS A 20 -17.22 1.47 -19.48
N ASN A 21 -16.33 1.27 -18.53
CA ASN A 21 -16.66 1.27 -17.10
C ASN A 21 -16.05 2.41 -16.28
N LYS A 22 -15.34 3.37 -16.88
CA LYS A 22 -14.70 4.47 -16.12
C LYS A 22 -15.73 5.33 -15.37
N ALA A 23 -16.85 5.65 -16.02
CA ALA A 23 -17.91 6.43 -15.39
C ALA A 23 -18.54 5.66 -14.22
N LEU A 24 -18.76 4.35 -14.37
CA LEU A 24 -19.29 3.50 -13.30
C LEU A 24 -18.29 3.40 -12.14
N MET A 25 -16.99 3.23 -12.43
CA MET A 25 -15.95 3.18 -11.40
C MET A 25 -15.82 4.50 -10.64
N LEU A 26 -16.05 5.64 -11.32
CA LEU A 26 -16.04 6.96 -10.70
C LEU A 26 -17.28 7.19 -9.82
N LEU A 27 -18.43 6.67 -10.23
CA LEU A 27 -19.70 6.81 -9.50
C LEU A 27 -19.78 5.87 -8.29
N LEU A 28 -19.13 4.73 -8.33
CA LEU A 28 -19.22 3.70 -7.30
C LEU A 28 -18.84 4.21 -5.89
N PRO A 29 -17.74 4.94 -5.68
CA PRO A 29 -17.39 5.52 -4.38
C PRO A 29 -18.47 6.45 -3.83
N VAL A 30 -19.01 7.30 -4.71
CA VAL A 30 -20.08 8.25 -4.36
C VAL A 30 -21.36 7.50 -4.02
N LEU A 31 -21.74 6.51 -4.81
CA LEU A 31 -22.92 5.69 -4.59
C LEU A 31 -22.85 4.96 -3.25
N VAL A 32 -21.71 4.37 -2.91
CA VAL A 32 -21.52 3.69 -1.62
C VAL A 32 -21.62 4.68 -0.47
N ALA A 33 -21.00 5.85 -0.56
CA ALA A 33 -21.13 6.89 0.46
C ALA A 33 -22.60 7.33 0.65
N VAL A 34 -23.32 7.60 -0.45
CA VAL A 34 -24.74 7.98 -0.42
C VAL A 34 -25.62 6.86 0.16
N LEU A 35 -25.41 5.62 -0.23
CA LEU A 35 -26.14 4.48 0.31
C LEU A 35 -25.95 4.36 1.83
N LEU A 36 -24.73 4.56 2.33
CA LEU A 36 -24.46 4.54 3.78
C LEU A 36 -25.10 5.73 4.50
N LEU A 37 -25.17 6.90 3.88
CA LEU A 37 -25.85 8.08 4.44
C LEU A 37 -27.37 7.88 4.55
N LEU A 38 -27.96 7.03 3.70
CA LEU A 38 -29.38 6.69 3.75
C LEU A 38 -29.72 5.64 4.83
N VAL A 39 -28.72 4.91 5.32
CA VAL A 39 -28.90 3.95 6.42
C VAL A 39 -29.09 4.73 7.73
N PRO A 40 -30.08 4.38 8.56
CA PRO A 40 -30.30 5.04 9.85
C PRO A 40 -29.07 4.86 10.75
N VAL A 41 -28.77 5.90 11.53
CA VAL A 41 -27.64 5.93 12.45
C VAL A 41 -27.74 4.78 13.44
N PRO A 42 -26.71 3.94 13.61
CA PRO A 42 -26.70 2.86 14.59
C PRO A 42 -26.86 3.38 16.01
N ALA A 43 -27.55 2.60 16.85
CA ALA A 43 -27.78 2.95 18.26
C ALA A 43 -26.42 3.13 18.99
N GLY A 44 -26.28 4.25 19.70
CA GLY A 44 -25.05 4.58 20.45
C GLY A 44 -23.98 5.33 19.64
N LEU A 45 -24.25 5.66 18.38
CA LEU A 45 -23.34 6.46 17.55
C LEU A 45 -23.93 7.86 17.31
N GLU A 46 -23.09 8.88 17.39
CA GLU A 46 -23.49 10.24 17.06
C GLU A 46 -23.66 10.43 15.53
N PRO A 47 -24.67 11.19 15.07
CA PRO A 47 -24.97 11.34 13.64
C PRO A 47 -23.78 11.85 12.83
N TYR A 48 -23.01 12.82 13.33
CA TYR A 48 -21.83 13.35 12.61
C TYR A 48 -20.76 12.27 12.42
N ALA A 49 -20.55 11.39 13.40
CA ALA A 49 -19.59 10.30 13.29
C ALA A 49 -20.00 9.26 12.23
N TRP A 50 -21.31 8.97 12.13
CA TRP A 50 -21.84 8.09 11.09
C TRP A 50 -21.69 8.70 9.69
N HIS A 51 -21.99 9.98 9.55
CA HIS A 51 -21.81 10.67 8.26
C HIS A 51 -20.35 10.73 7.84
N PHE A 52 -19.45 11.00 8.79
CA PHE A 52 -17.99 10.92 8.54
C PHE A 52 -17.59 9.54 8.07
N PHE A 53 -18.04 8.49 8.75
CA PHE A 53 -17.75 7.10 8.38
C PHE A 53 -18.25 6.77 6.97
N ALA A 54 -19.43 7.22 6.59
CA ALA A 54 -19.97 7.00 5.25
C ALA A 54 -19.08 7.60 4.14
N ILE A 55 -18.63 8.84 4.32
CA ILE A 55 -17.70 9.49 3.38
C ILE A 55 -16.35 8.78 3.39
N PHE A 56 -15.84 8.41 4.57
CA PHE A 56 -14.58 7.68 4.70
C PHE A 56 -14.60 6.35 3.94
N VAL A 57 -15.67 5.55 4.07
CA VAL A 57 -15.85 4.31 3.32
C VAL A 57 -15.89 4.58 1.81
N GLY A 58 -16.59 5.64 1.38
CA GLY A 58 -16.56 6.06 -0.02
C GLY A 58 -15.14 6.34 -0.55
N VAL A 59 -14.33 7.04 0.23
CA VAL A 59 -12.90 7.28 -0.11
C VAL A 59 -12.12 5.97 -0.21
N ILE A 60 -12.31 5.04 0.73
CA ILE A 60 -11.66 3.71 0.70
C ILE A 60 -12.06 2.93 -0.56
N VAL A 61 -13.35 2.91 -0.90
CA VAL A 61 -13.83 2.28 -2.15
C VAL A 61 -13.18 2.93 -3.37
N GLY A 62 -13.07 4.27 -3.38
CA GLY A 62 -12.34 4.99 -4.42
C GLY A 62 -10.88 4.56 -4.55
N LEU A 63 -10.18 4.41 -3.42
CA LEU A 63 -8.79 3.95 -3.40
C LEU A 63 -8.63 2.50 -3.85
N ILE A 64 -9.62 1.63 -3.61
CA ILE A 64 -9.60 0.22 -4.06
C ILE A 64 -9.80 0.12 -5.58
N PHE A 65 -10.76 0.86 -6.12
CA PHE A 65 -11.09 0.79 -7.55
C PHE A 65 -10.23 1.72 -8.43
N GLU A 66 -9.51 2.66 -7.82
CA GLU A 66 -8.57 3.59 -8.46
C GLU A 66 -9.10 4.24 -9.77
N PRO A 67 -10.33 4.80 -9.80
CA PRO A 67 -10.82 5.51 -10.98
C PRO A 67 -9.99 6.74 -11.31
N LEU A 68 -9.35 7.33 -10.31
CA LEU A 68 -8.41 8.44 -10.32
C LEU A 68 -7.16 8.06 -9.53
N PRO A 69 -6.02 8.77 -9.71
CA PRO A 69 -4.85 8.57 -8.86
C PRO A 69 -5.19 8.68 -7.38
N GLY A 70 -4.68 7.76 -6.55
CA GLY A 70 -5.03 7.67 -5.13
C GLY A 70 -4.85 8.97 -4.35
N ALA A 71 -3.80 9.76 -4.70
CA ALA A 71 -3.59 11.09 -4.11
C ALA A 71 -4.75 12.06 -4.39
N VAL A 72 -5.34 12.01 -5.60
CA VAL A 72 -6.50 12.85 -5.97
C VAL A 72 -7.73 12.42 -5.17
N ILE A 73 -7.96 11.11 -5.05
CA ILE A 73 -9.10 10.57 -4.29
C ILE A 73 -8.98 10.96 -2.81
N GLY A 74 -7.80 10.75 -2.21
CA GLY A 74 -7.55 11.12 -0.81
C GLY A 74 -7.73 12.62 -0.56
N LEU A 75 -7.15 13.47 -1.41
CA LEU A 75 -7.29 14.92 -1.30
C LEU A 75 -8.75 15.36 -1.47
N THR A 76 -9.47 14.80 -2.43
CA THR A 76 -10.91 15.08 -2.63
C THR A 76 -11.70 14.71 -1.37
N GLY A 77 -11.42 13.56 -0.75
CA GLY A 77 -12.04 13.17 0.51
C GLY A 77 -11.82 14.17 1.63
N VAL A 78 -10.57 14.61 1.83
CA VAL A 78 -10.22 15.63 2.83
C VAL A 78 -10.96 16.94 2.55
N VAL A 79 -11.01 17.40 1.31
CA VAL A 79 -11.72 18.64 0.91
C VAL A 79 -13.22 18.52 1.17
N VAL A 80 -13.83 17.40 0.77
CA VAL A 80 -15.27 17.17 1.01
C VAL A 80 -15.58 17.17 2.51
N ILE A 81 -14.80 16.48 3.33
CA ILE A 81 -15.00 16.46 4.78
C ILE A 81 -14.80 17.85 5.38
N ALA A 82 -13.81 18.62 4.94
CA ALA A 82 -13.58 19.96 5.44
C ALA A 82 -14.72 20.94 5.07
N LEU A 83 -15.27 20.84 3.86
CA LEU A 83 -16.36 21.68 3.40
C LEU A 83 -17.68 21.39 4.13
N PHE A 84 -17.95 20.11 4.40
CA PHE A 84 -19.15 19.66 5.11
C PHE A 84 -18.92 19.37 6.59
N SER A 85 -17.89 19.96 7.17
CA SER A 85 -17.39 19.69 8.54
C SER A 85 -18.46 19.87 9.62
N GLN A 86 -19.40 20.80 9.47
CA GLN A 86 -20.52 21.00 10.41
C GLN A 86 -21.37 19.73 10.60
N PHE A 87 -21.46 18.89 9.58
CA PHE A 87 -22.26 17.66 9.59
C PHE A 87 -21.42 16.39 9.78
N LEU A 88 -20.10 16.51 9.62
CA LEU A 88 -19.19 15.37 9.53
C LEU A 88 -18.17 15.29 10.66
N LEU A 89 -17.79 16.43 11.26
CA LEU A 89 -16.68 16.47 12.21
C LEU A 89 -17.08 16.97 13.59
N PHE A 90 -18.03 17.90 13.66
CA PHE A 90 -18.29 18.64 14.89
C PHE A 90 -19.61 18.24 15.55
N SER A 91 -19.55 18.12 16.88
CA SER A 91 -20.74 17.87 17.67
C SER A 91 -21.64 19.10 17.75
N PRO A 92 -22.96 18.92 17.98
CA PRO A 92 -23.87 20.04 18.21
C PRO A 92 -23.45 20.96 19.39
N ALA A 93 -22.80 20.38 20.40
CA ALA A 93 -22.28 21.12 21.54
C ALA A 93 -21.13 22.05 21.17
N GLU A 94 -20.21 21.61 20.29
CA GLU A 94 -19.14 22.44 19.77
C GLU A 94 -19.67 23.57 18.88
N LEU A 95 -20.63 23.26 18.01
CA LEU A 95 -21.23 24.24 17.11
C LEU A 95 -22.06 25.31 17.87
N ALA A 96 -22.60 24.98 19.01
CA ALA A 96 -23.33 25.92 19.88
C ALA A 96 -22.40 26.93 20.60
N ASN A 97 -21.09 26.71 20.62
CA ASN A 97 -20.13 27.58 21.27
C ASN A 97 -19.86 28.84 20.41
N PRO A 98 -20.18 30.06 20.87
CA PRO A 98 -19.98 31.30 20.08
C PRO A 98 -18.50 31.59 19.72
N LYS A 99 -17.56 30.98 20.43
CA LYS A 99 -16.11 31.13 20.16
C LYS A 99 -15.61 30.13 19.13
N PHE A 100 -16.40 29.13 18.75
CA PHE A 100 -16.03 28.09 17.84
C PHE A 100 -16.14 28.57 16.39
N LYS A 101 -15.01 28.72 15.71
CA LYS A 101 -14.96 29.16 14.31
C LYS A 101 -14.86 27.94 13.42
N VAL A 102 -15.97 27.44 12.91
CA VAL A 102 -16.05 26.25 12.04
C VAL A 102 -15.02 26.25 10.93
N ALA A 103 -14.88 27.34 10.17
CA ALA A 103 -13.93 27.42 9.06
C ALA A 103 -12.47 27.25 9.52
N SER A 104 -12.09 27.83 10.67
CA SER A 104 -10.74 27.68 11.23
C SER A 104 -10.47 26.26 11.70
N GLU A 105 -11.42 25.64 12.40
CA GLU A 105 -11.25 24.28 12.91
C GLU A 105 -11.29 23.25 11.79
N SER A 106 -12.13 23.45 10.78
CA SER A 106 -12.14 22.62 9.55
C SER A 106 -10.82 22.67 8.82
N PHE A 107 -10.24 23.86 8.67
CA PHE A 107 -8.93 24.01 8.04
C PHE A 107 -7.81 23.34 8.86
N LYS A 108 -7.80 23.55 10.18
CA LYS A 108 -6.85 22.88 11.08
C LYS A 108 -6.93 21.36 10.94
N TRP A 109 -8.16 20.82 10.92
CA TRP A 109 -8.36 19.39 10.71
C TRP A 109 -7.84 18.94 9.34
N ALA A 110 -8.17 19.63 8.26
CA ALA A 110 -7.73 19.30 6.90
C ALA A 110 -6.21 19.23 6.75
N VAL A 111 -5.49 20.13 7.44
CA VAL A 111 -4.01 20.18 7.40
C VAL A 111 -3.33 19.40 8.53
N SER A 112 -4.09 18.82 9.47
CA SER A 112 -3.53 18.14 10.64
C SER A 112 -2.60 16.98 10.29
N GLY A 113 -2.89 16.28 9.16
CA GLY A 113 -2.03 15.22 8.64
C GLY A 113 -0.61 15.70 8.30
N PHE A 114 -0.44 16.95 7.88
CA PHE A 114 0.88 17.52 7.58
C PHE A 114 1.71 17.81 8.85
N GLY A 115 1.05 17.96 10.00
CA GLY A 115 1.72 18.11 11.30
C GLY A 115 2.05 16.78 11.98
N ASN A 116 1.61 15.66 11.44
CA ASN A 116 1.78 14.35 12.05
C ASN A 116 3.18 13.79 11.79
N SER A 117 3.94 13.49 12.87
CA SER A 117 5.30 12.93 12.79
C SER A 117 5.37 11.61 12.03
N THR A 118 4.35 10.75 12.16
CA THR A 118 4.27 9.46 11.45
C THR A 118 4.17 9.66 9.94
N VAL A 119 3.42 10.66 9.47
CA VAL A 119 3.31 11.00 8.04
C VAL A 119 4.68 11.43 7.49
N TRP A 120 5.43 12.27 8.22
CA TRP A 120 6.77 12.69 7.83
C TRP A 120 7.79 11.56 7.87
N LEU A 121 7.67 10.64 8.83
CA LEU A 121 8.50 9.44 8.88
C LEU A 121 8.26 8.56 7.65
N ILE A 122 6.99 8.34 7.28
CA ILE A 122 6.62 7.59 6.07
C ILE A 122 7.15 8.29 4.82
N PHE A 123 7.00 9.62 4.72
CA PHE A 123 7.54 10.40 3.60
C PHE A 123 9.05 10.24 3.47
N GLY A 124 9.79 10.38 4.59
CA GLY A 124 11.24 10.14 4.62
C GLY A 124 11.61 8.73 4.15
N ALA A 125 10.89 7.72 4.62
CA ALA A 125 11.09 6.33 4.21
C ALA A 125 10.87 6.14 2.70
N PHE A 126 9.85 6.77 2.10
CA PHE A 126 9.65 6.73 0.65
C PHE A 126 10.75 7.47 -0.13
N MET A 127 11.30 8.55 0.41
CA MET A 127 12.44 9.24 -0.20
C MET A 127 13.68 8.34 -0.23
N PHE A 128 13.96 7.62 0.88
CA PHE A 128 15.00 6.58 0.92
C PHE A 128 14.76 5.48 -0.10
N ALA A 129 13.52 4.97 -0.18
CA ALA A 129 13.16 3.94 -1.15
C ALA A 129 13.39 4.40 -2.60
N ALA A 130 13.04 5.63 -2.93
CA ALA A 130 13.28 6.18 -4.28
C ALA A 130 14.79 6.25 -4.62
N GLY A 131 15.62 6.64 -3.65
CA GLY A 131 17.09 6.60 -3.79
C GLY A 131 17.63 5.17 -3.97
N TYR A 132 17.11 4.25 -3.18
CA TYR A 132 17.42 2.83 -3.23
C TYR A 132 17.07 2.20 -4.59
N ASP A 133 15.89 2.47 -5.13
CA ASP A 133 15.44 1.99 -6.43
C ASP A 133 16.29 2.56 -7.56
N LYS A 134 16.60 3.86 -7.50
CA LYS A 134 17.45 4.54 -8.49
C LYS A 134 18.88 3.96 -8.56
N THR A 135 19.43 3.57 -7.42
CA THR A 135 20.77 2.98 -7.34
C THR A 135 20.80 1.50 -7.70
N GLN A 136 19.65 0.85 -7.85
CA GLN A 136 19.52 -0.59 -8.08
C GLN A 136 20.22 -1.44 -7.00
N PHE A 137 20.41 -0.88 -5.81
CA PHE A 137 21.14 -1.52 -4.70
C PHE A 137 20.49 -2.85 -4.30
N GLY A 138 19.15 -2.87 -4.17
CA GLY A 138 18.42 -4.07 -3.83
C GLY A 138 18.60 -5.20 -4.84
N ARG A 139 18.56 -4.87 -6.12
CA ARG A 139 18.81 -5.84 -7.20
C ARG A 139 20.20 -6.43 -7.13
N ARG A 140 21.21 -5.61 -6.84
CA ARG A 140 22.59 -6.09 -6.69
C ARG A 140 22.73 -7.04 -5.50
N LEU A 141 22.15 -6.66 -4.35
CA LEU A 141 22.17 -7.49 -3.14
C LEU A 141 21.50 -8.84 -3.36
N ALA A 142 20.29 -8.85 -3.94
CA ALA A 142 19.56 -10.08 -4.22
C ALA A 142 20.31 -10.98 -5.22
N LEU A 143 20.93 -10.42 -6.27
CA LEU A 143 21.73 -11.19 -7.21
C LEU A 143 22.99 -11.78 -6.56
N ILE A 144 23.63 -11.08 -5.64
CA ILE A 144 24.76 -11.59 -4.86
C ILE A 144 24.32 -12.79 -4.03
N LEU A 145 23.22 -12.69 -3.30
CA LEU A 145 22.70 -13.78 -2.49
C LEU A 145 22.29 -14.99 -3.34
N VAL A 146 21.63 -14.78 -4.47
CA VAL A 146 21.31 -15.86 -5.43
C VAL A 146 22.58 -16.51 -5.97
N LYS A 147 23.63 -15.74 -6.27
CA LYS A 147 24.90 -16.27 -6.74
C LYS A 147 25.60 -17.18 -5.71
N TYR A 148 25.60 -16.78 -4.45
CA TYR A 148 26.31 -17.54 -3.40
C TYR A 148 25.50 -18.71 -2.84
N LEU A 149 24.19 -18.51 -2.64
CA LEU A 149 23.30 -19.49 -2.02
C LEU A 149 22.48 -20.29 -3.05
N GLY A 150 22.38 -19.85 -4.30
CA GLY A 150 21.47 -20.42 -5.32
C GLY A 150 21.99 -21.71 -5.99
N ARG A 151 22.93 -22.46 -5.39
CA ARG A 151 23.51 -23.68 -5.99
C ARG A 151 22.53 -24.86 -6.01
N ARG A 152 21.57 -24.92 -5.08
CA ARG A 152 20.54 -25.98 -4.97
C ARG A 152 19.15 -25.31 -4.92
N SER A 153 18.12 -25.99 -5.36
CA SER A 153 16.75 -25.47 -5.35
C SER A 153 16.29 -25.02 -3.96
N LEU A 154 16.62 -25.78 -2.93
CA LEU A 154 16.28 -25.44 -1.55
C LEU A 154 17.03 -24.17 -1.09
N THR A 155 18.33 -24.11 -1.31
CA THR A 155 19.15 -22.95 -0.91
C THR A 155 18.83 -21.70 -1.74
N LEU A 156 18.31 -21.87 -2.95
CA LEU A 156 17.78 -20.77 -3.75
C LEU A 156 16.53 -20.13 -3.10
N GLY A 157 15.65 -20.94 -2.52
CA GLY A 157 14.53 -20.42 -1.72
C GLY A 157 15.00 -19.61 -0.51
N TYR A 158 15.99 -20.12 0.23
CA TYR A 158 16.59 -19.35 1.34
C TYR A 158 17.26 -18.07 0.84
N ALA A 159 17.93 -18.08 -0.30
CA ALA A 159 18.55 -16.87 -0.88
C ALA A 159 17.51 -15.77 -1.14
N ILE A 160 16.34 -16.16 -1.68
CA ILE A 160 15.22 -15.23 -1.94
C ILE A 160 14.67 -14.70 -0.61
N THR A 161 14.44 -15.56 0.37
CA THR A 161 13.94 -15.17 1.70
C THR A 161 14.89 -14.21 2.41
N PHE A 162 16.20 -14.51 2.42
CA PHE A 162 17.21 -13.63 3.02
C PHE A 162 17.35 -12.32 2.25
N ALA A 163 17.23 -12.34 0.93
CA ALA A 163 17.23 -11.12 0.12
C ALA A 163 16.06 -10.23 0.54
N ASP A 164 14.85 -10.76 0.59
CA ASP A 164 13.67 -10.01 1.00
C ASP A 164 13.77 -9.50 2.44
N LEU A 165 14.28 -10.35 3.37
CA LEU A 165 14.51 -9.98 4.77
C LEU A 165 15.48 -8.79 4.92
N LEU A 166 16.61 -8.83 4.19
CA LEU A 166 17.60 -7.75 4.25
C LEU A 166 17.09 -6.45 3.62
N LEU A 167 16.19 -6.56 2.64
CA LEU A 167 15.61 -5.40 1.95
C LEU A 167 14.41 -4.80 2.69
N ALA A 168 13.73 -5.59 3.52
CA ALA A 168 12.50 -5.18 4.20
C ALA A 168 12.63 -3.88 5.00
N PRO A 169 13.64 -3.69 5.86
CA PRO A 169 13.73 -2.46 6.67
C PRO A 169 13.99 -1.19 5.85
N PHE A 170 14.52 -1.31 4.63
CA PHE A 170 14.88 -0.18 3.77
C PHE A 170 13.80 0.19 2.75
N THR A 171 12.77 -0.64 2.60
CA THR A 171 11.74 -0.44 1.57
C THR A 171 10.35 -0.42 2.21
N PRO A 172 9.75 0.76 2.45
CA PRO A 172 8.49 0.90 3.18
C PRO A 172 7.25 0.49 2.37
N SER A 173 7.46 -0.24 1.30
CA SER A 173 6.41 -0.76 0.43
C SER A 173 6.70 -2.20 0.05
N ASN A 174 5.84 -3.11 0.51
CA ASN A 174 5.91 -4.52 0.14
C ASN A 174 5.76 -4.72 -1.38
N THR A 175 4.84 -4.01 -2.01
CA THR A 175 4.61 -4.08 -3.46
C THR A 175 5.84 -3.65 -4.25
N ALA A 176 6.48 -2.54 -3.87
CA ALA A 176 7.70 -2.07 -4.53
C ALA A 176 8.86 -3.06 -4.34
N ARG A 177 9.03 -3.61 -3.14
CA ARG A 177 10.08 -4.58 -2.83
C ARG A 177 9.85 -5.89 -3.57
N SER A 178 8.67 -6.48 -3.44
CA SER A 178 8.34 -7.77 -4.06
C SER A 178 8.23 -7.65 -5.57
N GLY A 179 7.46 -6.70 -6.10
CA GLY A 179 7.22 -6.52 -7.53
C GLY A 179 8.38 -5.87 -8.27
N GLY A 180 9.03 -4.87 -7.67
CA GLY A 180 10.10 -4.11 -8.30
C GLY A 180 11.49 -4.76 -8.21
N THR A 181 11.77 -5.48 -7.12
CA THR A 181 13.11 -6.03 -6.87
C THR A 181 13.15 -7.56 -6.91
N ILE A 182 12.33 -8.23 -6.12
CA ILE A 182 12.39 -9.70 -5.96
C ILE A 182 11.81 -10.43 -7.17
N TYR A 183 10.60 -10.06 -7.58
CA TYR A 183 9.92 -10.73 -8.69
C TYR A 183 10.70 -10.72 -10.02
N PRO A 184 11.29 -9.61 -10.48
CA PRO A 184 12.08 -9.61 -11.72
C PRO A 184 13.28 -10.57 -11.70
N ILE A 185 13.81 -10.86 -10.50
CA ILE A 185 14.92 -11.82 -10.35
C ILE A 185 14.39 -13.24 -10.42
N ILE A 186 13.36 -13.56 -9.62
CA ILE A 186 12.83 -14.92 -9.55
C ILE A 186 12.08 -15.33 -10.82
N ALA A 187 11.45 -14.42 -11.55
CA ALA A 187 10.75 -14.72 -12.80
C ALA A 187 11.68 -15.26 -13.89
N ASN A 188 12.97 -14.91 -13.85
CA ASN A 188 13.97 -15.36 -14.82
C ASN A 188 14.67 -16.65 -14.41
N LEU A 189 14.47 -17.16 -13.21
CA LEU A 189 15.13 -18.38 -12.74
C LEU A 189 14.44 -19.68 -13.21
N PRO A 190 13.11 -19.85 -13.13
CA PRO A 190 12.45 -21.09 -13.51
C PRO A 190 12.73 -21.56 -14.94
N PRO A 191 12.79 -20.70 -15.97
CA PRO A 191 13.13 -21.11 -17.32
C PRO A 191 14.49 -21.77 -17.45
N LEU A 192 15.48 -21.39 -16.62
CA LEU A 192 16.80 -21.99 -16.60
C LEU A 192 16.79 -23.45 -16.13
N TYR A 193 15.75 -23.83 -15.37
CA TYR A 193 15.50 -25.19 -14.88
C TYR A 193 14.42 -25.92 -15.65
N GLY A 194 14.06 -25.43 -16.85
CA GLY A 194 13.01 -26.04 -17.68
C GLY A 194 11.60 -25.95 -17.10
N SER A 195 11.34 -24.96 -16.26
CA SER A 195 10.01 -24.69 -15.69
C SER A 195 9.40 -23.47 -16.37
N LYS A 196 8.21 -23.64 -16.99
CA LYS A 196 7.51 -22.59 -17.74
C LYS A 196 6.14 -22.31 -17.12
N PRO A 197 5.67 -21.05 -17.14
CA PRO A 197 4.32 -20.74 -16.71
C PRO A 197 3.27 -21.37 -17.63
N ASN A 198 2.11 -21.72 -17.08
CA ASN A 198 0.98 -22.35 -17.80
C ASN A 198 1.32 -23.69 -18.49
N ASP A 199 2.30 -24.40 -17.98
CA ASP A 199 2.77 -25.69 -18.47
C ASP A 199 2.88 -26.66 -17.27
N PRO A 200 2.71 -28.00 -17.44
CA PRO A 200 2.90 -28.96 -16.35
C PRO A 200 4.26 -28.84 -15.64
N SER A 201 5.29 -28.33 -16.33
CA SER A 201 6.61 -28.06 -15.76
C SER A 201 6.60 -26.91 -14.74
N ALA A 202 5.55 -26.09 -14.68
CA ALA A 202 5.41 -25.02 -13.68
C ALA A 202 5.43 -25.53 -12.24
N ARG A 203 4.97 -26.77 -12.02
CA ARG A 203 4.96 -27.44 -10.71
C ARG A 203 6.36 -27.85 -10.22
N LYS A 204 7.40 -27.74 -11.04
CA LYS A 204 8.78 -28.00 -10.65
C LYS A 204 9.26 -26.85 -9.75
N ILE A 205 10.28 -26.15 -10.18
CA ILE A 205 10.91 -25.07 -9.39
C ILE A 205 10.13 -23.75 -9.42
N GLY A 206 9.36 -23.48 -10.50
CA GLY A 206 8.63 -22.22 -10.66
C GLY A 206 7.63 -21.96 -9.55
N SER A 207 6.73 -22.92 -9.29
CA SER A 207 5.75 -22.80 -8.20
C SER A 207 6.42 -22.65 -6.84
N TYR A 208 7.49 -23.42 -6.59
CA TYR A 208 8.25 -23.33 -5.34
C TYR A 208 8.81 -21.92 -5.09
N LEU A 209 9.49 -21.34 -6.09
CA LEU A 209 10.10 -20.02 -5.94
C LEU A 209 9.03 -18.92 -5.77
N MET A 210 7.91 -19.01 -6.46
CA MET A 210 6.80 -18.06 -6.30
C MET A 210 6.17 -18.16 -4.91
N TRP A 211 5.94 -19.39 -4.40
CA TRP A 211 5.44 -19.59 -3.04
C TRP A 211 6.39 -19.05 -1.99
N VAL A 212 7.68 -19.35 -2.11
CA VAL A 212 8.71 -18.84 -1.18
C VAL A 212 8.71 -17.31 -1.19
N ALA A 213 8.66 -16.69 -2.38
CA ALA A 213 8.70 -15.24 -2.47
C ALA A 213 7.46 -14.58 -1.84
N ILE A 214 6.27 -15.10 -2.11
CA ILE A 214 5.01 -14.57 -1.52
C ILE A 214 5.04 -14.74 -0.01
N THR A 215 5.38 -15.93 0.49
CA THR A 215 5.42 -16.20 1.93
C THR A 215 6.48 -15.36 2.63
N ALA A 216 7.67 -15.25 2.06
CA ALA A 216 8.73 -14.38 2.59
C ALA A 216 8.25 -12.93 2.67
N ALA A 217 7.68 -12.39 1.59
CA ALA A 217 7.19 -11.02 1.55
C ALA A 217 6.10 -10.73 2.60
N CYS A 218 5.18 -11.67 2.83
CA CYS A 218 4.14 -11.54 3.87
C CYS A 218 4.75 -11.47 5.27
N ILE A 219 5.74 -12.31 5.56
CA ILE A 219 6.38 -12.38 6.88
C ILE A 219 7.28 -11.15 7.09
N THR A 220 8.16 -10.85 6.15
CA THR A 220 9.16 -9.77 6.27
C THR A 220 8.52 -8.39 6.32
N SER A 221 7.37 -8.19 5.67
CA SER A 221 6.62 -6.94 5.74
C SER A 221 6.05 -6.66 7.12
N SER A 222 5.83 -7.68 7.94
CA SER A 222 5.36 -7.54 9.32
C SER A 222 6.48 -7.53 10.37
N MET A 223 7.71 -7.93 9.99
CA MET A 223 8.84 -8.03 10.93
C MET A 223 9.42 -6.68 11.34
N PHE A 224 9.32 -5.67 10.50
CA PHE A 224 9.92 -4.36 10.73
C PHE A 224 8.87 -3.26 10.61
N LEU A 225 8.89 -2.29 11.51
CA LEU A 225 8.00 -1.14 11.44
C LEU A 225 8.15 -0.38 10.12
N SER A 226 9.37 -0.26 9.63
CA SER A 226 9.68 0.46 8.39
C SER A 226 9.40 -0.34 7.10
N ALA A 227 9.11 -1.65 7.20
CA ALA A 227 8.93 -2.50 6.02
C ALA A 227 7.61 -2.28 5.28
N LEU A 228 6.64 -1.65 5.95
CA LEU A 228 5.32 -1.34 5.37
C LEU A 228 4.77 -0.07 6.02
N ALA A 229 4.30 0.90 5.22
CA ALA A 229 3.74 2.14 5.75
C ALA A 229 2.56 1.93 6.74
N PRO A 230 1.62 1.00 6.53
CA PRO A 230 0.60 0.65 7.51
C PRO A 230 1.11 0.22 8.89
N ASN A 231 2.29 -0.40 9.00
CA ASN A 231 2.86 -0.77 10.31
C ASN A 231 3.12 0.48 11.16
N LEU A 232 3.67 1.54 10.54
CA LEU A 232 3.91 2.82 11.21
C LEU A 232 2.60 3.50 11.61
N LEU A 233 1.57 3.42 10.77
CA LEU A 233 0.26 3.99 11.07
C LEU A 233 -0.46 3.23 12.20
N ALA A 234 -0.28 1.91 12.29
CA ALA A 234 -0.87 1.08 13.33
C ALA A 234 -0.21 1.28 14.71
N LEU A 235 1.01 1.81 14.77
CA LEU A 235 1.74 1.97 16.02
C LEU A 235 1.01 2.85 17.03
N ALA A 236 0.47 3.99 16.60
CA ALA A 236 -0.19 4.93 17.49
C ALA A 236 -1.46 4.33 18.15
N PRO A 237 -2.44 3.75 17.43
CA PRO A 237 -3.59 3.13 18.06
C PRO A 237 -3.22 1.90 18.91
N VAL A 238 -2.23 1.09 18.50
CA VAL A 238 -1.77 -0.06 19.30
C VAL A 238 -1.12 0.40 20.60
N SER A 239 -0.27 1.42 20.56
CA SER A 239 0.34 2.00 21.77
C SER A 239 -0.70 2.54 22.73
N TYR A 240 -1.73 3.20 22.22
CA TYR A 240 -2.83 3.71 23.05
C TYR A 240 -3.64 2.59 23.70
N THR A 241 -3.91 1.48 23.00
CA THR A 241 -4.75 0.39 23.52
C THR A 241 -4.01 -0.62 24.40
N HIS A 242 -2.70 -0.78 24.23
CA HIS A 242 -1.94 -1.86 24.88
C HIS A 242 -0.84 -1.39 25.85
N LEU A 243 -0.38 -0.15 25.73
CA LEU A 243 0.67 0.39 26.62
C LEU A 243 0.12 1.29 27.73
N THR A 244 -1.18 1.51 27.78
CA THR A 244 -1.87 2.22 28.88
C THR A 244 -2.40 1.25 29.96
N LEU A 245 -2.08 -0.03 29.85
CA LEU A 245 -2.27 -1.05 30.89
C LEU A 245 -0.95 -1.22 31.66
#